data_08aa874e2ab140129622496581230c06
#
_entry.id   08aa874e2ab140129622496581230c06
#
_cell.length_a   1.000
_cell.length_b   1.000
_cell.length_c   1.000
_cell.angle_alpha   90.00
_cell.angle_beta   90.00
_cell.angle_gamma   90.00
#
_symmetry.space_group_name_H-M   'P 1'
#
loop_
_entity.id
_entity.type
_entity.pdbx_description
1 polymer ?
#
loop_
_entity_poly.entity_id
_entity_poly.type
_entity_poly.pdbx_seq_one_letter_code
_entity_poly.pdbx_strand_id
1 'polypeptide(L)'
;MKKVISVIVPVYNVEKFIFKTVNSILNQDYKNIEIILVDDGSPDNSAKIIDELAKKDNRIVCVHKENGGVSSARNAGLKIATGEYVTFIDGDDWVEPNYVSYLLNLVEKNKCEIGMNKNNYSNDNMNSSDREYVVSDEKAIEWIYLGNIFVAVWNKIYSMPFLKKK
;
A
#
# COMPACT_ATOMS: atom_id res chain seq x y z
N MET A 1 -6.69 -10.29 18.88
CA MET A 1 -5.29 -10.13 18.37
C MET A 1 -5.24 -8.91 17.48
N LYS A 2 -4.11 -8.19 17.42
CA LYS A 2 -3.94 -7.08 16.45
C LYS A 2 -3.81 -7.67 15.05
N LYS A 3 -4.53 -7.13 14.08
CA LYS A 3 -4.51 -7.58 12.67
C LYS A 3 -3.17 -7.31 12.02
N VAL A 4 -2.69 -8.21 11.17
CA VAL A 4 -1.50 -7.98 10.34
C VAL A 4 -1.93 -7.23 9.08
N ILE A 5 -1.16 -6.22 8.70
CA ILE A 5 -1.36 -5.45 7.47
C ILE A 5 -0.18 -5.73 6.54
N SER A 6 -0.45 -6.23 5.35
CA SER A 6 0.57 -6.40 4.31
C SER A 6 0.72 -5.10 3.52
N VAL A 7 1.92 -4.53 3.54
CA VAL A 7 2.29 -3.38 2.72
C VAL A 7 3.11 -3.88 1.55
N ILE A 8 2.55 -3.84 0.35
CA ILE A 8 3.20 -4.34 -0.87
C ILE A 8 3.79 -3.16 -1.65
N VAL A 9 5.08 -3.25 -1.92
CA VAL A 9 5.84 -2.22 -2.65
C VAL A 9 6.44 -2.85 -3.91
N PRO A 10 5.92 -2.51 -5.11
CA PRO A 10 6.59 -2.86 -6.35
C PRO A 10 7.86 -2.02 -6.49
N VAL A 11 8.96 -2.67 -6.87
CA VAL A 11 10.30 -2.08 -6.97
C VAL A 11 10.81 -2.28 -8.39
N TYR A 12 11.06 -1.18 -9.12
CA TYR A 12 11.69 -1.21 -10.42
C TYR A 12 12.36 0.12 -10.72
N ASN A 13 13.71 0.13 -10.84
CA ASN A 13 14.51 1.31 -11.17
C ASN A 13 14.28 2.52 -10.23
N VAL A 14 14.24 2.26 -8.92
CA VAL A 14 13.92 3.24 -7.87
C VAL A 14 15.02 3.39 -6.80
N GLU A 15 16.29 3.08 -7.14
CA GLU A 15 17.41 3.11 -6.19
C GLU A 15 17.54 4.42 -5.40
N LYS A 16 17.13 5.54 -6.00
CA LYS A 16 17.19 6.88 -5.37
C LYS A 16 16.11 7.10 -4.31
N PHE A 17 15.02 6.35 -4.36
CA PHE A 17 13.81 6.61 -3.58
C PHE A 17 13.51 5.50 -2.57
N ILE A 18 13.77 4.24 -2.93
CA ILE A 18 13.32 3.06 -2.19
C ILE A 18 13.71 3.06 -0.71
N PHE A 19 14.88 3.59 -0.36
CA PHE A 19 15.29 3.72 1.03
C PHE A 19 14.34 4.64 1.82
N LYS A 20 13.95 5.79 1.25
CA LYS A 20 13.00 6.74 1.86
C LYS A 20 11.62 6.11 1.98
N THR A 21 11.16 5.43 0.94
CA THR A 21 9.89 4.71 0.90
C THR A 21 9.80 3.71 2.04
N VAL A 22 10.76 2.77 2.12
CA VAL A 22 10.76 1.72 3.14
C VAL A 22 10.87 2.30 4.55
N ASN A 23 11.70 3.32 4.76
CA ASN A 23 11.78 3.99 6.05
C ASN A 23 10.45 4.62 6.49
N SER A 24 9.69 5.22 5.58
CA SER A 24 8.38 5.78 5.90
C SER A 24 7.39 4.71 6.36
N ILE A 25 7.49 3.50 5.80
CA ILE A 25 6.66 2.34 6.19
C ILE A 25 7.13 1.76 7.54
N LEU A 26 8.42 1.63 7.76
CA LEU A 26 8.97 1.14 9.03
C LEU A 26 8.61 2.04 10.21
N ASN A 27 8.47 3.35 9.96
CA ASN A 27 8.14 4.37 10.95
C ASN A 27 6.63 4.55 11.18
N GLN A 28 5.76 3.72 10.58
CA GLN A 28 4.33 3.75 10.86
C GLN A 28 4.04 3.59 12.35
N ASP A 29 3.02 4.27 12.86
CA ASP A 29 2.53 4.14 14.24
C ASP A 29 1.91 2.76 14.50
N TYR A 30 1.28 2.16 13.50
CA TYR A 30 0.79 0.78 13.55
C TYR A 30 1.93 -0.21 13.27
N LYS A 31 2.32 -0.98 14.29
CA LYS A 31 3.53 -1.82 14.22
C LYS A 31 3.32 -3.23 13.68
N ASN A 32 2.07 -3.73 13.66
CA ASN A 32 1.78 -5.09 13.21
C ASN A 32 1.63 -5.15 11.68
N ILE A 33 2.72 -4.85 10.98
CA ILE A 33 2.81 -4.81 9.53
C ILE A 33 3.84 -5.84 9.05
N GLU A 34 3.61 -6.41 7.87
CA GLU A 34 4.63 -7.04 7.03
C GLU A 34 4.86 -6.18 5.80
N ILE A 35 6.09 -6.06 5.34
CA ILE A 35 6.49 -5.24 4.21
C ILE A 35 7.01 -6.17 3.13
N ILE A 36 6.32 -6.23 1.99
CA ILE A 36 6.66 -7.10 0.88
C ILE A 36 7.22 -6.25 -0.26
N LEU A 37 8.54 -6.29 -0.42
CA LEU A 37 9.25 -5.58 -1.48
C LEU A 37 9.42 -6.52 -2.67
N VAL A 38 8.81 -6.17 -3.81
CA VAL A 38 8.83 -7.02 -5.00
C VAL A 38 9.67 -6.35 -6.08
N ASP A 39 10.92 -6.80 -6.22
CA ASP A 39 11.79 -6.37 -7.31
C ASP A 39 11.35 -7.03 -8.62
N ASP A 40 10.93 -6.21 -9.55
CA ASP A 40 10.45 -6.60 -10.88
C ASP A 40 11.59 -6.56 -11.92
N GLY A 41 12.76 -7.10 -11.56
CA GLY A 41 13.92 -7.15 -12.42
C GLY A 41 14.58 -5.79 -12.63
N SER A 42 14.83 -5.05 -11.55
CA SER A 42 15.44 -3.71 -11.60
C SER A 42 16.82 -3.74 -12.26
N PRO A 43 17.10 -2.82 -13.21
CA PRO A 43 18.41 -2.71 -13.85
C PRO A 43 19.45 -1.94 -13.02
N ASP A 44 19.00 -1.26 -11.95
CA ASP A 44 19.81 -0.45 -11.03
C ASP A 44 20.12 -1.20 -9.71
N ASN A 45 20.58 -0.49 -8.68
CA ASN A 45 20.88 -1.08 -7.38
C ASN A 45 19.66 -1.36 -6.49
N SER A 46 18.44 -1.14 -6.95
CA SER A 46 17.21 -1.31 -6.15
C SER A 46 17.14 -2.68 -5.47
N ALA A 47 17.39 -3.76 -6.22
CA ALA A 47 17.38 -5.13 -5.69
C ALA A 47 18.35 -5.31 -4.51
N LYS A 48 19.58 -4.81 -4.64
CA LYS A 48 20.59 -4.88 -3.58
C LYS A 48 20.18 -4.07 -2.34
N ILE A 49 19.59 -2.88 -2.55
CA ILE A 49 19.15 -2.02 -1.45
C ILE A 49 18.05 -2.69 -0.63
N ILE A 50 17.05 -3.29 -1.28
CA ILE A 50 15.96 -3.97 -0.55
C ILE A 50 16.46 -5.19 0.21
N ASP A 51 17.42 -5.95 -0.31
CA ASP A 51 18.04 -7.07 0.40
C ASP A 51 18.80 -6.62 1.66
N GLU A 52 19.48 -5.48 1.57
CA GLU A 52 20.16 -4.89 2.74
C GLU A 52 19.18 -4.41 3.80
N LEU A 53 18.02 -3.89 3.40
CA LEU A 53 16.94 -3.49 4.30
C LEU A 53 16.30 -4.70 4.98
N ALA A 54 16.04 -5.77 4.24
CA ALA A 54 15.47 -7.00 4.78
C ALA A 54 16.36 -7.68 5.85
N LYS A 55 17.67 -7.54 5.73
CA LYS A 55 18.61 -8.03 6.77
C LYS A 55 18.53 -7.25 8.08
N LYS A 56 18.01 -6.00 8.05
CA LYS A 56 17.97 -5.11 9.21
C LYS A 56 16.63 -5.15 9.96
N ASP A 57 15.54 -5.54 9.28
CA ASP A 57 14.21 -5.58 9.90
C ASP A 57 13.45 -6.82 9.42
N ASN A 58 13.06 -7.67 10.37
CA ASN A 58 12.40 -8.95 10.12
C ASN A 58 10.95 -8.83 9.59
N ARG A 59 10.39 -7.63 9.57
CA ARG A 59 9.09 -7.36 8.95
C ARG A 59 9.18 -7.26 7.43
N ILE A 60 10.40 -7.18 6.86
CA ILE A 60 10.63 -7.03 5.43
C ILE A 60 10.85 -8.40 4.80
N VAL A 61 10.10 -8.68 3.74
CA VAL A 61 10.26 -9.85 2.86
C VAL A 61 10.54 -9.35 1.46
N CYS A 62 11.60 -9.83 0.83
CA CYS A 62 11.95 -9.50 -0.56
C CYS A 62 11.55 -10.64 -1.49
N VAL A 63 11.04 -10.27 -2.66
CA VAL A 63 10.75 -11.16 -3.78
C VAL A 63 11.44 -10.60 -5.03
N HIS A 64 12.23 -11.41 -5.71
CA HIS A 64 12.84 -11.04 -6.98
C HIS A 64 12.20 -11.84 -8.12
N LYS A 65 11.89 -11.17 -9.21
CA LYS A 65 11.30 -11.80 -10.40
C LYS A 65 11.79 -11.13 -11.69
N GLU A 66 11.63 -11.81 -12.80
CA GLU A 66 11.82 -11.20 -14.11
C GLU A 66 10.80 -10.08 -14.33
N ASN A 67 11.19 -9.03 -15.06
CA ASN A 67 10.33 -7.90 -15.32
C ASN A 67 9.03 -8.34 -16.01
N GLY A 68 7.92 -7.95 -15.42
CA GLY A 68 6.57 -8.24 -15.94
C GLY A 68 5.59 -7.06 -15.72
N GLY A 69 6.13 -5.93 -15.27
CA GLY A 69 5.37 -4.70 -15.02
C GLY A 69 4.74 -4.64 -13.63
N VAL A 70 4.34 -3.44 -13.24
CA VAL A 70 3.87 -3.09 -11.89
C VAL A 70 2.73 -3.98 -11.39
N SER A 71 1.78 -4.33 -12.25
CA SER A 71 0.66 -5.21 -11.88
C SER A 71 1.14 -6.63 -11.57
N SER A 72 2.14 -7.14 -12.32
CA SER A 72 2.77 -8.43 -12.08
C SER A 72 3.49 -8.46 -10.74
N ALA A 73 4.23 -7.38 -10.42
CA ALA A 73 4.91 -7.24 -9.13
C ALA A 73 3.91 -7.20 -7.97
N ARG A 74 2.84 -6.40 -8.06
CA ARG A 74 1.79 -6.35 -7.04
C ARG A 74 1.13 -7.71 -6.82
N ASN A 75 0.83 -8.44 -7.91
CA ASN A 75 0.25 -9.77 -7.83
C ASN A 75 1.22 -10.80 -7.21
N ALA A 76 2.52 -10.68 -7.45
CA ALA A 76 3.52 -11.53 -6.81
C ALA A 76 3.54 -11.28 -5.29
N GLY A 77 3.48 -10.02 -4.86
CA GLY A 77 3.36 -9.67 -3.45
C GLY A 77 2.07 -10.22 -2.82
N LEU A 78 0.93 -10.08 -3.50
CA LEU A 78 -0.35 -10.60 -3.02
C LEU A 78 -0.36 -12.12 -2.79
N LYS A 79 0.39 -12.89 -3.57
CA LYS A 79 0.47 -14.35 -3.43
C LYS A 79 1.10 -14.79 -2.11
N ILE A 80 2.02 -14.00 -1.57
CA ILE A 80 2.73 -14.33 -0.32
C ILE A 80 2.23 -13.54 0.89
N ALA A 81 1.39 -12.53 0.67
CA ALA A 81 0.82 -11.70 1.71
C ALA A 81 -0.01 -12.53 2.70
N THR A 82 0.28 -12.37 4.00
CA THR A 82 -0.36 -13.09 5.12
C THR A 82 -1.34 -12.22 5.90
N GLY A 83 -1.31 -10.90 5.67
CA GLY A 83 -2.13 -9.93 6.38
C GLY A 83 -3.62 -10.07 6.12
N GLU A 84 -4.42 -9.66 7.10
CA GLU A 84 -5.89 -9.60 6.98
C GLU A 84 -6.31 -8.45 6.05
N TYR A 85 -5.47 -7.45 5.93
CA TYR A 85 -5.63 -6.32 5.01
C TYR A 85 -4.35 -6.07 4.22
N VAL A 86 -4.51 -5.45 3.06
CA VAL A 86 -3.42 -5.12 2.14
C VAL A 86 -3.51 -3.65 1.76
N THR A 87 -2.36 -2.98 1.69
CA THR A 87 -2.19 -1.68 1.04
C THR A 87 -1.01 -1.71 0.09
N PHE A 88 -1.03 -0.86 -0.93
CA PHE A 88 0.04 -0.71 -1.92
C PHE A 88 0.66 0.66 -1.80
N ILE A 89 1.99 0.73 -1.87
CA ILE A 89 2.78 1.97 -1.90
C ILE A 89 3.77 1.83 -3.04
N ASP A 90 3.84 2.80 -3.92
CA ASP A 90 4.80 2.75 -5.03
C ASP A 90 6.23 3.02 -4.53
N GLY A 91 7.23 2.42 -5.18
CA GLY A 91 8.62 2.37 -4.68
C GLY A 91 9.34 3.73 -4.66
N ASP A 92 8.76 4.76 -5.24
CA ASP A 92 9.22 6.15 -5.28
C ASP A 92 8.40 7.11 -4.40
N ASP A 93 7.35 6.59 -3.74
CA ASP A 93 6.49 7.35 -2.84
C ASP A 93 6.89 7.18 -1.36
N TRP A 94 6.36 8.04 -0.47
CA TRP A 94 6.45 7.89 0.98
C TRP A 94 5.12 8.24 1.63
N VAL A 95 4.93 7.77 2.86
CA VAL A 95 3.66 7.91 3.58
C VAL A 95 3.87 8.53 4.95
N GLU A 96 2.84 9.25 5.42
CA GLU A 96 2.82 9.82 6.75
C GLU A 96 2.79 8.73 7.84
N PRO A 97 3.28 9.02 9.06
CA PRO A 97 3.40 8.02 10.13
C PRO A 97 2.08 7.34 10.54
N ASN A 98 0.95 7.98 10.31
CA ASN A 98 -0.38 7.46 10.65
C ASN A 98 -1.13 6.86 9.45
N TYR A 99 -0.48 6.68 8.31
CA TYR A 99 -1.13 6.21 7.07
C TYR A 99 -1.83 4.87 7.25
N VAL A 100 -1.13 3.87 7.80
CA VAL A 100 -1.68 2.52 7.99
C VAL A 100 -2.78 2.52 9.04
N SER A 101 -2.55 3.16 10.19
CA SER A 101 -3.55 3.21 11.28
C SER A 101 -4.81 3.95 10.87
N TYR A 102 -4.67 5.04 10.12
CA TYR A 102 -5.81 5.81 9.59
C TYR A 102 -6.68 4.95 8.65
N LEU A 103 -6.07 4.32 7.64
CA LEU A 103 -6.81 3.48 6.68
C LEU A 103 -7.44 2.26 7.37
N LEU A 104 -6.73 1.62 8.29
CA LEU A 104 -7.28 0.50 9.06
C LEU A 104 -8.50 0.93 9.89
N ASN A 105 -8.41 2.07 10.57
CA ASN A 105 -9.53 2.60 11.36
C ASN A 105 -10.77 2.87 10.49
N LEU A 106 -10.58 3.39 9.26
CA LEU A 106 -11.71 3.62 8.34
C LEU A 106 -12.48 2.32 8.05
N VAL A 107 -11.79 1.23 7.72
CA VAL A 107 -12.45 -0.03 7.35
C VAL A 107 -13.03 -0.74 8.58
N GLU A 108 -12.35 -0.72 9.71
CA GLU A 108 -12.83 -1.38 10.93
C GLU A 108 -14.04 -0.68 11.54
N LYS A 109 -13.98 0.65 11.69
CA LYS A 109 -15.08 1.46 12.23
C LYS A 109 -16.35 1.31 11.40
N ASN A 110 -16.20 1.31 10.08
CA ASN A 110 -17.32 1.30 9.14
C ASN A 110 -17.67 -0.11 8.62
N LYS A 111 -16.92 -1.13 9.01
CA LYS A 111 -17.10 -2.54 8.56
C LYS A 111 -17.08 -2.68 7.03
N CYS A 112 -16.20 -1.93 6.38
CA CYS A 112 -16.05 -1.91 4.93
C CYS A 112 -14.93 -2.85 4.48
N GLU A 113 -15.02 -3.36 3.25
CA GLU A 113 -13.97 -4.19 2.65
C GLU A 113 -12.85 -3.36 2.02
N ILE A 114 -13.14 -2.08 1.66
CA ILE A 114 -12.20 -1.13 1.08
C ILE A 114 -12.28 0.18 1.85
N GLY A 115 -11.14 0.70 2.27
CA GLY A 115 -10.98 2.05 2.80
C GLY A 115 -10.10 2.88 1.87
N MET A 116 -10.41 4.15 1.72
CA MET A 116 -9.68 5.05 0.84
C MET A 116 -9.55 6.44 1.45
N ASN A 117 -8.37 7.04 1.31
CA ASN A 117 -8.18 8.46 1.58
C ASN A 117 -8.27 9.24 0.25
N LYS A 118 -9.09 10.29 0.22
CA LYS A 118 -9.29 11.13 -0.97
C LYS A 118 -8.23 12.22 -1.11
N ASN A 119 -7.48 12.52 -0.06
CA ASN A 119 -6.50 13.61 -0.09
C ASN A 119 -5.32 13.23 -0.98
N ASN A 120 -5.26 13.86 -2.15
CA ASN A 120 -4.09 13.84 -3.00
C ASN A 120 -2.99 14.69 -2.35
N TYR A 121 -1.75 14.25 -2.49
CA TYR A 121 -0.54 14.97 -2.10
C TYR A 121 -0.36 16.26 -2.96
N SER A 122 -1.20 17.27 -2.74
CA SER A 122 -0.89 18.62 -3.16
C SER A 122 -0.51 19.42 -1.92
N ASN A 123 0.62 20.12 -1.98
CA ASN A 123 1.20 20.95 -0.92
C ASN A 123 0.31 22.11 -0.44
N ASP A 124 -0.95 22.17 -0.84
CA ASP A 124 -1.85 23.25 -0.54
C ASP A 124 -2.86 22.82 0.53
N ASN A 125 -2.61 23.35 1.74
CA ASN A 125 -3.55 23.49 2.84
C ASN A 125 -4.54 22.31 3.04
N MET A 126 -4.18 21.42 3.96
CA MET A 126 -5.08 20.43 4.55
C MET A 126 -6.28 21.10 5.24
N ASN A 127 -7.18 21.69 4.50
CA ASN A 127 -8.57 21.80 4.90
C ASN A 127 -9.26 20.49 4.50
N SER A 128 -8.81 19.41 5.11
CA SER A 128 -9.55 18.16 5.10
C SER A 128 -10.84 18.40 5.84
N SER A 129 -11.94 18.54 5.12
CA SER A 129 -13.20 18.22 5.76
C SER A 129 -13.10 16.75 6.15
N ASP A 130 -12.99 16.46 7.46
CA ASP A 130 -12.96 15.10 8.04
C ASP A 130 -14.27 14.33 7.80
N ARG A 131 -14.83 14.46 6.61
CA ARG A 131 -16.07 13.81 6.23
C ARG A 131 -15.76 12.40 5.74
N GLU A 132 -16.15 11.43 6.56
CA GLU A 132 -16.17 10.04 6.16
C GLU A 132 -17.46 9.76 5.38
N TYR A 133 -17.35 8.99 4.30
CA TYR A 133 -18.49 8.52 3.52
C TYR A 133 -18.43 6.99 3.43
N VAL A 134 -19.56 6.35 3.74
CA VAL A 134 -19.75 4.93 3.45
C VAL A 134 -20.75 4.86 2.29
N VAL A 135 -20.35 4.20 1.22
CA VAL A 135 -21.14 4.10 -0.01
C VAL A 135 -21.30 2.66 -0.44
N SER A 136 -22.41 2.35 -1.14
CA SER A 136 -22.59 1.05 -1.77
C SER A 136 -21.66 0.87 -2.98
N ASP A 137 -21.57 -0.36 -3.48
CA ASP A 137 -20.77 -0.69 -4.67
C ASP A 137 -21.21 0.12 -5.88
N GLU A 138 -22.52 0.25 -6.09
CA GLU A 138 -23.10 1.01 -7.21
C GLU A 138 -22.72 2.49 -7.11
N LYS A 139 -22.79 3.05 -5.90
CA LYS A 139 -22.42 4.46 -5.68
C LYS A 139 -20.92 4.67 -5.84
N ALA A 140 -20.09 3.71 -5.46
CA ALA A 140 -18.66 3.75 -5.68
C ALA A 140 -18.33 3.75 -7.18
N ILE A 141 -19.00 2.91 -7.98
CA ILE A 141 -18.87 2.89 -9.44
C ILE A 141 -19.27 4.23 -10.06
N GLU A 142 -20.41 4.78 -9.66
CA GLU A 142 -20.85 6.11 -10.11
C GLU A 142 -19.78 7.18 -9.79
N TRP A 143 -19.20 7.16 -8.59
CA TRP A 143 -18.17 8.11 -8.19
C TRP A 143 -16.86 7.94 -8.97
N ILE A 144 -16.50 6.72 -9.40
CA ILE A 144 -15.38 6.48 -10.30
C ILE A 144 -15.66 7.15 -11.67
N TYR A 145 -16.84 6.94 -12.24
CA TYR A 145 -17.24 7.54 -13.50
C TYR A 145 -17.25 9.08 -13.45
N LEU A 146 -17.68 9.65 -12.34
CA LEU A 146 -17.71 11.10 -12.12
C LEU A 146 -16.34 11.70 -11.75
N GLY A 147 -15.28 10.89 -11.67
CA GLY A 147 -13.93 11.33 -11.29
C GLY A 147 -13.80 11.69 -9.80
N ASN A 148 -14.76 11.33 -8.96
CA ASN A 148 -14.72 11.56 -7.52
C ASN A 148 -13.83 10.54 -6.78
N ILE A 149 -13.59 9.39 -7.36
CA ILE A 149 -12.70 8.34 -6.86
C ILE A 149 -11.58 8.10 -7.87
N PHE A 150 -10.35 8.20 -7.42
CA PHE A 150 -9.19 7.90 -8.25
C PHE A 150 -8.99 6.37 -8.37
N VAL A 151 -8.78 5.88 -9.60
CA VAL A 151 -8.77 4.43 -9.90
C VAL A 151 -7.46 3.73 -9.50
N ALA A 152 -6.43 4.47 -9.05
CA ALA A 152 -5.17 3.86 -8.61
C ALA A 152 -5.37 2.94 -7.40
N VAL A 153 -4.49 1.94 -7.26
CA VAL A 153 -4.52 0.99 -6.13
C VAL A 153 -3.90 1.55 -4.85
N TRP A 154 -3.01 2.55 -4.96
CA TRP A 154 -2.41 3.23 -3.82
C TRP A 154 -3.41 4.13 -3.09
N ASN A 155 -3.07 4.57 -1.89
CA ASN A 155 -3.92 5.37 -1.00
C ASN A 155 -5.23 4.67 -0.59
N LYS A 156 -5.21 3.34 -0.62
CA LYS A 156 -6.32 2.46 -0.26
C LYS A 156 -5.85 1.30 0.61
N ILE A 157 -6.76 0.79 1.41
CA ILE A 157 -6.62 -0.48 2.11
C ILE A 157 -7.73 -1.42 1.67
N TYR A 158 -7.40 -2.67 1.48
CA TYR A 158 -8.32 -3.71 1.02
C TYR A 158 -8.34 -4.85 2.02
N SER A 159 -9.51 -5.40 2.32
CA SER A 159 -9.58 -6.66 3.06
C SER A 159 -9.05 -7.81 2.17
N MET A 160 -8.28 -8.71 2.76
CA MET A 160 -7.75 -9.87 2.02
C MET A 160 -8.87 -10.76 1.44
N PRO A 161 -9.98 -11.03 2.16
CA PRO A 161 -11.12 -11.75 1.59
C PRO A 161 -11.70 -11.09 0.33
N PHE A 162 -11.77 -9.76 0.29
CA PHE A 162 -12.23 -9.03 -0.90
C PHE A 162 -11.33 -9.28 -2.11
N LEU A 163 -10.00 -9.18 -1.93
CA LEU A 163 -9.03 -9.40 -3.02
C LEU A 163 -8.98 -10.85 -3.51
N LYS A 164 -9.40 -11.82 -2.69
CA LYS A 164 -9.45 -13.24 -3.03
C LYS A 164 -10.80 -13.70 -3.59
N LYS A 165 -11.81 -12.84 -3.63
CA LYS A 165 -13.07 -13.13 -4.34
C LYS A 165 -12.76 -13.27 -5.84
N LYS A 166 -13.07 -14.44 -6.39
CA LYS A 166 -12.95 -14.74 -7.84
C LYS A 166 -14.18 -14.22 -8.58
#